data_f5d6f3d4fd42b2d6fbdf1ec179e3caf2
#
_entry.id   f5d6f3d4fd42b2d6fbdf1ec179e3caf2
#
_cell.length_a   1.000
_cell.length_b   1.000
_cell.length_c   1.000
_cell.angle_alpha   90.00
_cell.angle_beta   90.00
_cell.angle_gamma   90.00
#
_symmetry.space_group_name_H-M   'P 1'
#
loop_
_entity.id
_entity.type
_entity.pdbx_description
1 polymer ?
#
loop_
_entity_poly.entity_id
_entity_poly.type
_entity_poly.pdbx_seq_one_letter_code
_entity_poly.pdbx_strand_id
1 'polypeptide(L)'
;LSGTVDGADAVPHLAGRYDEFVMEGLGVRCVSNRPWVTAAETCECAIAHLFAGDRLTAEQMFSWIQTMRCDDGTYMTGLVHPEGVTFPDGERTTYSAAAVVLTADALSGASPASGLFTEHTGLPDIIETGAPVHESD
;
A
#
# COMPACT_ATOMS: atom_id res chain seq x y z
N LEU A 1 1.81 -7.61 0.80
CA LEU A 1 0.46 -7.53 0.20
C LEU A 1 0.12 -8.78 -0.60
N SER A 2 0.94 -9.82 -0.55
CA SER A 2 0.78 -11.07 -1.33
C SER A 2 -0.15 -12.10 -0.69
N GLY A 3 -0.90 -11.75 0.38
CA GLY A 3 -1.72 -12.72 1.11
C GLY A 3 -0.92 -13.80 1.86
N THR A 4 0.37 -13.55 2.09
CA THR A 4 1.25 -14.46 2.84
C THR A 4 0.91 -14.55 4.33
N VAL A 5 0.11 -13.63 4.83
CA VAL A 5 -0.45 -13.66 6.19
C VAL A 5 -1.96 -13.79 6.05
N ASP A 6 -2.56 -14.77 6.71
CA ASP A 6 -4.03 -14.93 6.69
C ASP A 6 -4.69 -13.67 7.26
N GLY A 7 -5.86 -13.27 6.74
CA GLY A 7 -6.53 -12.03 7.12
C GLY A 7 -6.74 -11.89 8.63
N ALA A 8 -6.98 -13.01 9.33
CA ALA A 8 -7.11 -13.02 10.79
C ALA A 8 -5.79 -12.69 11.52
N ASP A 9 -4.64 -13.03 10.93
CA ASP A 9 -3.32 -12.76 11.50
C ASP A 9 -2.74 -11.41 11.03
N ALA A 10 -3.32 -10.81 10.00
CA ALA A 10 -2.88 -9.53 9.45
C ALA A 10 -3.05 -8.38 10.45
N VAL A 11 -4.17 -8.34 11.19
CA VAL A 11 -4.46 -7.27 12.15
C VAL A 11 -3.43 -7.18 13.27
N PRO A 12 -3.05 -8.26 13.98
CA PRO A 12 -1.99 -8.19 15.00
C PRO A 12 -0.63 -7.79 14.41
N HIS A 13 -0.34 -8.23 13.18
CA HIS A 13 0.93 -7.90 12.53
C HIS A 13 1.02 -6.41 12.18
N LEU A 14 -0.04 -5.83 11.63
CA LEU A 14 -0.12 -4.39 11.36
C LEU A 14 -0.05 -3.58 12.65
N ALA A 15 -0.81 -3.96 13.68
CA ALA A 15 -0.80 -3.28 14.98
C ALA A 15 0.56 -3.30 15.65
N GLY A 16 1.32 -4.39 15.53
CA GLY A 16 2.64 -4.54 16.14
C GLY A 16 3.71 -3.59 15.58
N ARG A 17 3.48 -2.99 14.42
CA ARG A 17 4.41 -2.05 13.77
C ARG A 17 3.83 -0.65 13.58
N TYR A 18 2.58 -0.45 13.95
CA TYR A 18 1.86 0.79 13.71
C TYR A 18 2.62 2.01 14.25
N ASP A 19 2.94 2.02 15.54
CA ASP A 19 3.60 3.15 16.20
C ASP A 19 5.02 3.43 15.66
N GLU A 20 5.65 2.41 15.06
CA GLU A 20 6.99 2.54 14.50
C GLU A 20 6.99 3.30 13.16
N PHE A 21 5.98 3.06 12.33
CA PHE A 21 5.95 3.57 10.96
C PHE A 21 4.87 4.61 10.71
N VAL A 22 3.74 4.57 11.41
CA VAL A 22 2.64 5.48 11.17
C VAL A 22 2.85 6.80 11.91
N MET A 23 2.71 7.90 11.20
CA MET A 23 2.60 9.25 11.73
C MET A 23 1.14 9.70 11.56
N GLU A 24 0.38 9.64 12.65
CA GLU A 24 -1.06 9.97 12.66
C GLU A 24 -1.35 11.30 11.99
N GLY A 25 -2.30 11.31 11.07
CA GLY A 25 -2.69 12.49 10.31
C GLY A 25 -1.74 12.88 9.17
N LEU A 26 -0.60 12.19 9.03
CA LEU A 26 0.44 12.53 8.05
C LEU A 26 0.67 11.41 7.03
N GLY A 27 0.78 10.16 7.50
CA GLY A 27 0.99 8.98 6.67
C GLY A 27 2.01 8.00 7.23
N VAL A 28 2.56 7.17 6.37
CA VAL A 28 3.51 6.09 6.72
C VAL A 28 4.92 6.48 6.32
N ARG A 29 5.86 6.24 7.23
CA ARG A 29 7.30 6.45 7.00
C ARG A 29 7.86 5.36 6.09
N CYS A 30 8.70 5.74 5.14
CA CYS A 30 9.45 4.76 4.34
C CYS A 30 10.57 4.08 5.16
N VAL A 31 11.05 4.73 6.22
CA VAL A 31 12.01 4.17 7.19
C VAL A 31 11.62 4.60 8.60
N SER A 32 11.73 3.70 9.56
CA SER A 32 11.23 3.91 10.93
C SER A 32 11.94 5.02 11.70
N ASN A 33 13.21 5.27 11.40
CA ASN A 33 14.06 6.21 12.15
C ASN A 33 14.12 7.63 11.53
N ARG A 34 13.28 7.93 10.54
CA ARG A 34 13.21 9.24 9.88
C ARG A 34 11.76 9.68 9.72
N PRO A 35 11.46 10.99 9.81
CA PRO A 35 10.12 11.52 9.62
C PRO A 35 9.79 11.72 8.13
N TRP A 36 10.15 10.75 7.30
CA TRP A 36 9.99 10.77 5.86
C TRP A 36 8.74 9.98 5.48
N VAL A 37 7.64 10.70 5.31
CA VAL A 37 6.35 10.13 4.93
C VAL A 37 6.24 10.09 3.43
N THR A 38 5.79 8.96 2.88
CA THR A 38 5.70 8.74 1.44
C THR A 38 4.28 8.33 1.04
N ALA A 39 3.88 8.75 -0.15
CA ALA A 39 2.54 8.46 -0.66
C ALA A 39 2.35 6.96 -0.94
N ALA A 40 3.34 6.31 -1.51
CA ALA A 40 3.24 4.91 -1.89
C ALA A 40 3.13 4.00 -0.67
N GLU A 41 4.03 4.12 0.31
CA GLU A 41 4.01 3.31 1.53
C GLU A 41 2.73 3.54 2.35
N THR A 42 2.21 4.78 2.36
CA THR A 42 0.92 5.07 3.00
C THR A 42 -0.23 4.36 2.27
N CYS A 43 -0.24 4.38 0.95
CA CYS A 43 -1.22 3.66 0.12
C CYS A 43 -1.14 2.15 0.31
N GLU A 44 0.06 1.58 0.32
CA GLU A 44 0.26 0.14 0.53
C GLU A 44 -0.20 -0.30 1.92
N CYS A 45 0.06 0.53 2.95
CA CYS A 45 -0.45 0.29 4.29
C CYS A 45 -1.98 0.38 4.35
N ALA A 46 -2.59 1.34 3.66
CA ALA A 46 -4.04 1.45 3.55
C ALA A 46 -4.66 0.19 2.90
N ILE A 47 -4.07 -0.32 1.81
CA ILE A 47 -4.51 -1.57 1.18
C ILE A 47 -4.36 -2.75 2.16
N ALA A 48 -3.27 -2.81 2.95
CA ALA A 48 -3.08 -3.86 3.94
C ALA A 48 -4.14 -3.82 5.05
N HIS A 49 -4.52 -2.63 5.53
CA HIS A 49 -5.65 -2.47 6.46
C HIS A 49 -6.98 -2.88 5.83
N LEU A 50 -7.21 -2.53 4.57
CA LEU A 50 -8.42 -2.93 3.86
C LEU A 50 -8.50 -4.46 3.71
N PHE A 51 -7.39 -5.13 3.38
CA PHE A 51 -7.28 -6.59 3.36
C PHE A 51 -7.56 -7.23 4.73
N ALA A 52 -7.12 -6.58 5.80
CA ALA A 52 -7.38 -7.01 7.19
C ALA A 52 -8.82 -6.71 7.65
N GLY A 53 -9.68 -6.10 6.82
CA GLY A 53 -11.05 -5.73 7.14
C GLY A 53 -11.19 -4.39 7.90
N ASP A 54 -10.11 -3.67 8.10
CA ASP A 54 -10.09 -2.35 8.75
C ASP A 54 -10.21 -1.23 7.72
N ARG A 55 -11.38 -1.12 7.14
CA ARG A 55 -11.70 -0.11 6.13
C ARG A 55 -11.56 1.32 6.65
N LEU A 56 -11.91 1.56 7.91
CA LEU A 56 -11.87 2.90 8.48
C LEU A 56 -10.45 3.47 8.50
N THR A 57 -9.49 2.69 8.99
CA THR A 57 -8.08 3.09 8.98
C THR A 57 -7.55 3.24 7.56
N ALA A 58 -7.95 2.38 6.63
CA ALA A 58 -7.57 2.50 5.23
C ALA A 58 -8.04 3.83 4.61
N GLU A 59 -9.30 4.21 4.83
CA GLU A 59 -9.86 5.48 4.36
C GLU A 59 -9.18 6.69 5.00
N GLN A 60 -8.86 6.61 6.30
CA GLN A 60 -8.11 7.64 6.99
C GLN A 60 -6.72 7.84 6.39
N MET A 61 -5.95 6.76 6.21
CA MET A 61 -4.63 6.81 5.60
C MET A 61 -4.68 7.40 4.18
N PHE A 62 -5.64 6.99 3.38
CA PHE A 62 -5.84 7.54 2.04
C PHE A 62 -6.21 9.03 2.07
N SER A 63 -6.90 9.49 3.10
CA SER A 63 -7.18 10.93 3.28
C SER A 63 -5.92 11.75 3.57
N TRP A 64 -4.96 11.19 4.33
CA TRP A 64 -3.73 11.90 4.70
C TRP A 64 -2.83 12.20 3.51
N ILE A 65 -2.73 11.28 2.55
CA ILE A 65 -1.90 11.50 1.36
C ILE A 65 -2.44 12.60 0.43
N GLN A 66 -3.67 13.07 0.63
CA GLN A 66 -4.21 14.17 -0.19
C GLN A 66 -3.42 15.47 0.02
N THR A 67 -2.69 15.61 1.12
CA THR A 67 -1.74 16.71 1.34
C THR A 67 -0.56 16.70 0.37
N MET A 68 -0.25 15.55 -0.24
CA MET A 68 0.81 15.39 -1.23
C MET A 68 0.32 15.57 -2.67
N ARG A 69 -0.99 15.79 -2.86
CA ARG A 69 -1.57 15.98 -4.20
C ARG A 69 -1.26 17.37 -4.71
N CYS A 70 -0.73 17.44 -5.93
CA CYS A 70 -0.44 18.66 -6.65
C CYS A 70 -1.68 19.18 -7.40
N ASP A 71 -1.65 20.46 -7.82
CA ASP A 71 -2.76 21.11 -8.54
C ASP A 71 -3.08 20.42 -9.87
N ASP A 72 -2.11 19.80 -10.52
CA ASP A 72 -2.26 19.03 -11.75
C ASP A 72 -2.78 17.60 -11.53
N GLY A 73 -3.07 17.23 -10.28
CA GLY A 73 -3.60 15.92 -9.88
C GLY A 73 -2.54 14.84 -9.69
N THR A 74 -1.27 15.13 -9.93
CA THR A 74 -0.17 14.22 -9.59
C THR A 74 0.11 14.21 -8.09
N TYR A 75 0.93 13.26 -7.63
CA TYR A 75 1.32 13.15 -6.23
C TYR A 75 2.84 13.26 -6.09
N MET A 76 3.28 13.99 -5.07
CA MET A 76 4.68 13.99 -4.65
C MET A 76 5.03 12.59 -4.12
N THR A 77 6.28 12.19 -4.26
CA THR A 77 6.77 10.92 -3.71
C THR A 77 6.68 10.91 -2.20
N GLY A 78 7.05 12.02 -1.53
CA GLY A 78 6.96 12.13 -0.09
C GLY A 78 7.22 13.53 0.46
N LEU A 79 7.06 13.66 1.78
CA LEU A 79 7.30 14.87 2.56
C LEU A 79 8.13 14.54 3.80
N VAL A 80 9.04 15.44 4.16
CA VAL A 80 9.77 15.42 5.44
C VAL A 80 9.00 16.24 6.45
N HIS A 81 8.73 15.71 7.61
CA HIS A 81 8.04 16.39 8.69
C HIS A 81 8.98 16.74 9.85
N PRO A 82 8.75 17.87 10.55
CA PRO A 82 7.62 18.82 10.40
C PRO A 82 7.84 19.90 9.32
N GLU A 83 8.96 19.92 8.63
CA GLU A 83 9.37 21.00 7.73
C GLU A 83 8.46 21.11 6.48
N GLY A 84 7.76 20.02 6.11
CA GLY A 84 6.91 19.95 4.92
C GLY A 84 7.69 20.04 3.61
N VAL A 85 8.98 19.70 3.65
CA VAL A 85 9.84 19.71 2.46
C VAL A 85 9.59 18.44 1.64
N THR A 86 9.49 18.62 0.33
CA THR A 86 9.31 17.48 -0.59
C THR A 86 10.52 16.53 -0.56
N PHE A 87 10.24 15.22 -0.62
CA PHE A 87 11.25 14.16 -0.60
C PHE A 87 10.92 13.08 -1.66
N PRO A 88 11.94 12.67 -2.44
CA PRO A 88 13.17 13.40 -2.72
C PRO A 88 12.89 14.58 -3.67
N ASP A 89 13.41 15.73 -3.34
CA ASP A 89 13.53 16.96 -4.15
C ASP A 89 12.37 17.27 -5.15
N GLY A 90 11.12 17.16 -4.71
CA GLY A 90 9.93 17.41 -5.55
C GLY A 90 9.61 16.32 -6.57
N GLU A 91 10.18 15.15 -6.43
CA GLU A 91 9.97 14.01 -7.32
C GLU A 91 8.51 13.55 -7.30
N ARG A 92 8.03 13.12 -8.47
CA ARG A 92 6.70 12.56 -8.72
C ARG A 92 6.85 11.28 -9.52
N THR A 93 6.89 10.15 -8.83
CA THR A 93 7.12 8.86 -9.47
C THR A 93 5.84 8.23 -10.01
N THR A 94 5.98 7.47 -11.08
CA THR A 94 4.90 6.60 -11.57
C THR A 94 4.53 5.53 -10.55
N TYR A 95 5.46 5.11 -9.71
CA TYR A 95 5.23 4.19 -8.61
C TYR A 95 4.24 4.78 -7.59
N SER A 96 4.48 6.02 -7.13
CA SER A 96 3.56 6.71 -6.22
C SER A 96 2.18 6.89 -6.86
N ALA A 97 2.12 7.29 -8.13
CA ALA A 97 0.85 7.42 -8.85
C ALA A 97 0.10 6.09 -8.96
N ALA A 98 0.80 4.99 -9.25
CA ALA A 98 0.21 3.67 -9.32
C ALA A 98 -0.36 3.23 -7.96
N ALA A 99 0.38 3.42 -6.87
CA ALA A 99 -0.08 3.10 -5.52
C ALA A 99 -1.36 3.86 -5.15
N VAL A 100 -1.42 5.16 -5.48
CA VAL A 100 -2.63 5.99 -5.26
C VAL A 100 -3.83 5.47 -6.05
N VAL A 101 -3.64 5.15 -7.34
CA VAL A 101 -4.73 4.65 -8.20
C VAL A 101 -5.25 3.31 -7.70
N LEU A 102 -4.35 2.39 -7.36
CA LEU A 102 -4.72 1.06 -6.85
C LEU A 102 -5.48 1.17 -5.52
N THR A 103 -5.05 2.06 -4.62
CA THR A 103 -5.73 2.27 -3.35
C THR A 103 -7.10 2.91 -3.55
N ALA A 104 -7.22 3.92 -4.41
CA ALA A 104 -8.49 4.54 -4.74
C ALA A 104 -9.47 3.53 -5.35
N ASP A 105 -8.99 2.66 -6.24
CA ASP A 105 -9.81 1.60 -6.85
C ASP A 105 -10.24 0.56 -5.81
N ALA A 106 -9.33 0.08 -4.96
CA ALA A 106 -9.65 -0.86 -3.89
C ALA A 106 -10.67 -0.29 -2.90
N LEU A 107 -10.57 1.00 -2.56
CA LEU A 107 -11.52 1.67 -1.68
C LEU A 107 -12.88 1.92 -2.34
N SER A 108 -12.92 2.25 -3.63
CA SER A 108 -14.17 2.59 -4.32
C SER A 108 -14.89 1.39 -4.91
N GLY A 109 -14.20 0.30 -5.19
CA GLY A 109 -14.76 -0.83 -5.93
C GLY A 109 -15.08 -0.50 -7.39
N ALA A 110 -14.40 0.51 -7.98
CA ALA A 110 -14.81 1.08 -9.26
C ALA A 110 -14.48 0.19 -10.46
N SER A 111 -13.43 -0.62 -10.38
CA SER A 111 -13.03 -1.50 -11.47
C SER A 111 -13.11 -2.99 -11.12
N PRO A 112 -13.09 -3.89 -12.11
CA PRO A 112 -12.99 -5.33 -11.87
C PRO A 112 -11.69 -5.77 -11.16
N ALA A 113 -10.67 -4.90 -11.11
CA ALA A 113 -9.41 -5.16 -10.44
C ALA A 113 -9.38 -4.71 -8.97
N SER A 114 -10.44 -4.05 -8.48
CA SER A 114 -10.50 -3.48 -7.12
C SER A 114 -10.28 -4.51 -6.01
N GLY A 115 -10.66 -5.77 -6.23
CA GLY A 115 -10.44 -6.88 -5.29
C GLY A 115 -9.05 -7.52 -5.36
N LEU A 116 -8.18 -7.12 -6.29
CA LEU A 116 -6.91 -7.82 -6.57
C LEU A 116 -6.02 -8.00 -5.33
N PHE A 117 -6.00 -7.03 -4.43
CA PHE A 117 -5.18 -7.04 -3.22
C PHE A 117 -5.99 -7.20 -1.92
N THR A 118 -7.33 -7.22 -2.01
CA THR A 118 -8.21 -7.17 -0.83
C THR A 118 -9.12 -8.38 -0.69
N GLU A 119 -9.29 -9.15 -1.77
CA GLU A 119 -10.06 -10.38 -1.72
C GLU A 119 -9.13 -11.60 -1.61
N HIS A 120 -9.55 -12.59 -0.80
CA HIS A 120 -8.92 -13.90 -0.75
C HIS A 120 -9.34 -14.76 -1.97
N THR A 121 -9.38 -14.17 -3.13
CA THR A 121 -9.50 -14.94 -4.35
C THR A 121 -8.16 -15.64 -4.53
N GLY A 122 -8.12 -16.92 -4.20
CA GLY A 122 -6.96 -17.75 -4.50
C GLY A 122 -6.56 -17.47 -5.95
N LEU A 123 -5.37 -16.90 -6.14
CA LEU A 123 -4.75 -16.97 -7.46
C LEU A 123 -4.88 -18.43 -7.88
N PRO A 124 -5.45 -18.75 -9.05
CA PRO A 124 -5.48 -20.14 -9.48
C PRO A 124 -4.06 -20.65 -9.34
N ASP A 125 -3.91 -21.87 -8.79
CA ASP A 125 -2.63 -22.55 -8.64
C ASP A 125 -1.97 -22.73 -10.02
N ILE A 126 -1.39 -21.65 -10.54
CA ILE A 126 -0.69 -21.64 -11.84
C ILE A 126 0.72 -22.21 -11.71
N ILE A 127 1.08 -22.73 -10.53
CA ILE A 127 2.38 -23.35 -10.29
C ILE A 127 2.21 -24.84 -9.92
N GLU A 128 1.45 -25.60 -10.74
CA GLU A 128 1.66 -27.02 -10.89
C GLU A 128 2.04 -27.32 -12.34
N THR A 129 3.19 -26.87 -12.78
CA THR A 129 3.84 -27.43 -13.95
C THR A 129 5.21 -27.98 -13.59
N GLY A 130 5.22 -28.92 -12.68
CA GLY A 130 6.23 -29.98 -12.69
C GLY A 130 5.91 -30.92 -13.82
N ALA A 131 6.22 -30.58 -15.06
CA ALA A 131 6.27 -31.54 -16.12
C ALA A 131 7.34 -32.61 -15.76
N PRO A 132 7.05 -33.90 -15.76
CA PRO A 132 8.05 -34.90 -15.48
C PRO A 132 9.14 -34.83 -16.53
N VAL A 133 10.38 -34.67 -16.07
CA VAL A 133 11.56 -34.81 -16.92
C VAL A 133 11.59 -36.24 -17.37
N HIS A 134 11.31 -36.50 -18.65
CA HIS A 134 11.55 -37.80 -19.27
C HIS A 134 13.07 -38.00 -19.31
N GLU A 135 13.57 -38.80 -18.38
CA GLU A 135 14.87 -39.45 -18.58
C GLU A 135 14.71 -40.45 -19.75
N SER A 136 15.38 -40.13 -20.81
CA SER A 136 15.56 -41.09 -21.94
C SER A 136 16.85 -41.85 -21.67
N ASP A 137 16.73 -43.17 -21.58
CA ASP A 137 17.82 -44.15 -21.61
C ASP A 137 18.67 -44.00 -22.90
#